data_229e297062de6bd8cd203021b8351583
#
_entry.id   229e297062de6bd8cd203021b8351583
#
_cell.length_a   1.000
_cell.length_b   1.000
_cell.length_c   1.000
_cell.angle_alpha   90.00
_cell.angle_beta   90.00
_cell.angle_gamma   90.00
#
_symmetry.space_group_name_H-M   'P 1'
#
loop_
_entity.id
_entity.type
_entity.pdbx_description
1 polymer ?
#
loop_
_entity_poly.entity_id
_entity_poly.type
_entity_poly.pdbx_seq_one_letter_code
_entity_poly.pdbx_strand_id
1 'polypeptide(L)' 'MNGTVKFYNFKKNFGFITGEDGKDYFVHSSGIAQGEMIKDGMPVSFDVTEDEKGQKAINVQKA' A
#
# COMPACT_ATOMS: atom_id res chain seq x y z
N MET A 1 -6.86 7.62 2.44
CA MET A 1 -5.99 7.60 3.64
C MET A 1 -4.55 7.82 3.23
N ASN A 2 -3.79 8.50 4.05
CA ASN A 2 -2.36 8.69 3.85
C ASN A 2 -1.59 7.71 4.71
N GLY A 3 -0.39 7.35 4.26
CA GLY A 3 0.47 6.45 5.02
C GLY A 3 1.88 6.45 4.48
N THR A 4 2.68 5.52 4.99
CA THR A 4 4.07 5.37 4.59
C THR A 4 4.34 3.92 4.27
N VAL A 5 5.01 3.67 3.16
CA VAL A 5 5.36 2.30 2.78
C VAL A 5 6.33 1.73 3.80
N LYS A 6 5.92 0.66 4.47
CA LYS A 6 6.75 -0.02 5.45
C LYS A 6 7.83 -0.82 4.74
N PHE A 7 7.43 -1.62 3.76
CA PHE A 7 8.33 -2.26 2.82
C PHE A 7 7.54 -2.74 1.61
N TYR A 8 8.24 -2.93 0.51
CA TYR A 8 7.63 -3.49 -0.69
C TYR A 8 8.62 -4.45 -1.36
N ASN A 9 8.15 -5.67 -1.64
CA ASN A 9 8.97 -6.71 -2.26
C ASN A 9 8.63 -6.82 -3.75
N PHE A 10 9.52 -6.30 -4.60
CA PHE A 10 9.31 -6.27 -6.04
C PHE A 10 9.32 -7.66 -6.67
N LYS A 11 10.01 -8.60 -6.07
CA LYS A 11 10.05 -9.98 -6.61
C LYS A 11 8.72 -10.70 -6.40
N LYS A 12 8.08 -10.44 -5.28
CA LYS A 12 6.80 -11.07 -4.92
C LYS A 12 5.61 -10.18 -5.21
N ASN A 13 5.84 -8.93 -5.60
CA ASN A 13 4.80 -7.96 -5.95
C ASN A 13 3.83 -7.65 -4.82
N PHE A 14 4.34 -7.59 -3.59
CA PHE A 14 3.51 -7.20 -2.45
C PHE A 14 4.34 -6.47 -1.40
N GLY A 15 3.65 -5.81 -0.51
CA GLY A 15 4.27 -5.12 0.62
C GLY A 15 3.24 -4.71 1.64
N PHE A 16 3.66 -3.83 2.54
CA PHE A 16 2.79 -3.28 3.57
C PHE A 16 2.96 -1.77 3.66
N ILE A 17 1.86 -1.11 3.96
CA ILE A 17 1.82 0.33 4.17
C ILE A 17 1.32 0.56 5.58
N THR A 18 2.03 1.39 6.35
CA THR A 18 1.57 1.83 7.65
C THR A 18 0.69 3.05 7.44
N GLY A 19 -0.60 2.93 7.76
CA GLY A 19 -1.55 4.02 7.61
C GLY A 19 -1.37 5.10 8.67
N GLU A 20 -1.98 6.24 8.43
CA GLU A 20 -1.97 7.34 9.41
C GLU A 20 -2.67 6.99 10.71
N ASP A 21 -3.47 5.92 10.71
CA ASP A 21 -4.11 5.37 11.90
C ASP A 21 -3.21 4.42 12.70
N GLY A 22 -1.98 4.22 12.24
CA GLY A 22 -1.01 3.33 12.91
C GLY A 22 -1.16 1.86 12.56
N LYS A 23 -2.08 1.50 11.68
CA LYS A 23 -2.28 0.11 11.27
C LYS A 23 -1.52 -0.21 9.99
N ASP A 24 -1.11 -1.46 9.84
CA ASP A 24 -0.47 -1.93 8.63
C ASP A 24 -1.51 -2.48 7.66
N TYR A 25 -1.38 -2.12 6.39
CA TYR A 25 -2.27 -2.57 5.34
C TYR A 25 -1.48 -3.30 4.27
N PHE A 26 -1.97 -4.46 3.88
CA PHE A 26 -1.36 -5.23 2.80
C PHE A 26 -1.58 -4.49 1.47
N VAL A 27 -0.55 -4.47 0.63
CA VAL A 27 -0.64 -3.92 -0.72
C VAL A 27 -0.05 -4.91 -1.71
N HIS A 28 -0.80 -5.18 -2.78
CA HIS A 28 -0.34 -5.99 -3.91
C HIS A 28 -0.09 -5.07 -5.09
N SER A 29 0.75 -5.48 -6.05
CA SER A 29 1.04 -4.67 -7.21
C SER A 29 -0.20 -4.23 -7.97
N SER A 30 -1.25 -5.06 -7.98
CA SER A 30 -2.52 -4.70 -8.61
C SER A 30 -3.26 -3.59 -7.89
N GLY A 31 -2.91 -3.31 -6.64
CA GLY A 31 -3.49 -2.22 -5.86
C GLY A 31 -2.75 -0.90 -6.00
N ILE A 32 -1.64 -0.89 -6.73
CA ILE A 32 -0.87 0.33 -6.96
C ILE A 32 -1.41 1.00 -8.23
N ALA A 33 -1.61 2.33 -8.17
CA ALA A 33 -2.12 3.07 -9.32
C ALA A 33 -1.18 2.90 -10.51
N GLN A 34 -1.76 2.83 -11.69
CA GLN A 34 -1.00 2.60 -12.91
C GLN A 34 0.07 3.68 -13.10
N GLY A 35 1.29 3.25 -13.39
CA GLY A 35 2.40 4.16 -13.58
C GLY A 35 3.10 4.58 -12.30
N GLU A 36 2.58 4.20 -11.14
CA GLU A 36 3.20 4.53 -9.86
C GLU A 36 4.19 3.44 -9.45
N MET A 37 5.26 3.89 -8.80
CA MET A 37 6.23 3.00 -8.15
C MET A 37 6.34 3.39 -6.70
N ILE A 38 6.33 2.41 -5.80
CA ILE A 38 6.47 2.67 -4.38
C ILE A 38 7.76 2.05 -3.87
N LYS A 39 8.33 2.68 -2.85
CA LYS A 39 9.58 2.25 -2.22
C LYS A 39 9.42 2.29 -0.71
N ASP A 40 10.29 1.55 -0.02
CA ASP A 40 10.32 1.56 1.44
C ASP A 40 10.45 2.99 1.97
N GLY A 41 9.62 3.35 2.93
CA GLY A 41 9.66 4.67 3.56
C GLY A 41 8.99 5.79 2.77
N MET A 42 8.43 5.51 1.61
CA MET A 42 7.82 6.53 0.75
C MET A 42 6.43 6.92 1.26
N PRO A 43 6.12 8.23 1.32
CA PRO A 43 4.75 8.65 1.65
C PRO A 43 3.81 8.37 0.49
N VAL A 44 2.64 7.81 0.82
CA VAL A 44 1.64 7.42 -0.19
C VAL A 44 0.25 7.80 0.29
N SER A 45 -0.67 7.91 -0.66
CA SER A 45 -2.10 7.94 -0.38
C SER A 45 -2.73 6.68 -0.96
N PHE A 46 -3.77 6.21 -0.33
CA PHE A 46 -4.41 4.97 -0.73
C PHE A 46 -5.83 4.88 -0.18
N ASP A 47 -6.61 3.98 -0.76
CA ASP A 47 -7.92 3.62 -0.24
C ASP A 47 -7.82 2.26 0.43
N VAL A 48 -8.72 1.99 1.37
CA VAL A 48 -8.79 0.71 2.05
C VAL A 48 -9.99 -0.04 1.55
N THR A 49 -9.80 -1.31 1.20
CA THR A 49 -10.90 -2.20 0.90
C THR A 49 -10.78 -3.44 1.77
N GLU A 50 -11.87 -4.14 1.96
CA GLU A 50 -11.89 -5.35 2.77
C GLU A 50 -12.31 -6.53 1.90
N ASP A 51 -11.60 -7.64 2.03
CA ASP A 51 -11.93 -8.88 1.36
C ASP A 51 -11.89 -10.04 2.37
N GLU A 52 -11.96 -11.27 1.87
CA GLU A 52 -11.96 -12.47 2.73
C GLU A 52 -10.73 -12.58 3.62
N LYS A 53 -9.61 -11.99 3.20
CA LYS A 53 -8.35 -12.06 3.93
C LYS A 53 -8.16 -10.90 4.90
N GLY A 54 -9.05 -9.90 4.86
CA GLY A 54 -8.96 -8.73 5.69
C GLY A 54 -8.82 -7.44 4.89
N GLN A 55 -8.30 -6.41 5.51
CA GLN A 55 -8.17 -5.10 4.88
C GLN A 55 -6.90 -5.01 4.05
N LYS A 56 -7.00 -4.35 2.90
CA LYS A 56 -5.85 -4.12 2.03
C LYS A 56 -5.91 -2.73 1.42
N ALA A 57 -4.75 -2.24 0.99
CA ALA A 57 -4.64 -0.94 0.33
C ALA A 57 -4.87 -1.09 -1.17
N ILE A 58 -5.62 -0.17 -1.75
CA ILE A 58 -5.84 -0.09 -3.20
C ILE A 58 -5.66 1.35 -3.64
N ASN A 59 -5.55 1.57 -4.95
CA ASN A 59 -5.35 2.91 -5.51
C ASN A 59 -4.17 3.62 -4.87
N VAL A 60 -3.10 2.87 -4.57
CA VAL A 60 -1.91 3.42 -3.93
C VAL A 60 -1.17 4.30 -4.91
N GLN A 61 -0.86 5.51 -4.48
CA GLN A 61 -0.11 6.46 -5.29
C GLN A 61 0.73 7.34 -4.38
N LYS A 62 1.74 7.97 -4.97
CA LYS A 62 2.59 8.90 -4.25
C LYS A 62 1.76 10.03 -3.67
N ALA A 63 1.98 10.30 -2.41
CA ALA A 63 1.29 11.39 -1.72
C ALA A 63 1.82 12.75 -2.14
#